data_80e99d63894e5994260a3cdc0b69d7b4
#
_entry.id   80e99d63894e5994260a3cdc0b69d7b4
#
_cell.length_a   1.000
_cell.length_b   1.000
_cell.length_c   1.000
_cell.angle_alpha   90.00
_cell.angle_beta   90.00
_cell.angle_gamma   90.00
#
_symmetry.space_group_name_H-M   'P 1'
#
loop_
_entity.id
_entity.type
_entity.pdbx_description
1 polymer ?
#
loop_
_entity_poly.entity_id
_entity_poly.type
_entity_poly.pdbx_seq_one_letter_code
_entity_poly.pdbx_strand_id
1 'polypeptide(L)'
;MDRLLDLILTGGLRPPLFDPDVLALDRQLPRSEMLALLLLQRHRERTMSELAEVLGAPLSTASGIGERLARRGLVQRRRRPEDRRVVVVRLTRKGETAAGKLREQLDGLLRRVAGALTEEEQAQFLVLVVKVWAAFQVPAQETSPGTAFRSIPIEE
;
A
#
# COMPACT_ATOMS: atom_id res chain seq x y z
N MET A 1 0.97 26.03 6.49
CA MET A 1 0.25 24.78 6.73
C MET A 1 -1.19 24.91 6.23
N ASP A 2 -1.88 25.98 6.55
CA ASP A 2 -3.30 26.22 6.21
C ASP A 2 -3.62 26.19 4.71
N ARG A 3 -2.75 26.77 3.86
CA ARG A 3 -2.92 26.74 2.40
C ARG A 3 -2.92 25.33 1.80
N LEU A 4 -2.12 24.42 2.36
CA LEU A 4 -2.08 23.03 1.89
C LEU A 4 -3.34 22.29 2.33
N LEU A 5 -3.80 22.56 3.56
CA LEU A 5 -5.03 21.99 4.09
C LEU A 5 -6.25 22.47 3.30
N ASP A 6 -6.31 23.77 2.99
CA ASP A 6 -7.35 24.35 2.16
C ASP A 6 -7.38 23.74 0.76
N LEU A 7 -6.21 23.54 0.15
CA LEU A 7 -6.08 22.93 -1.17
C LEU A 7 -6.57 21.48 -1.19
N ILE A 8 -6.33 20.74 -0.09
CA ILE A 8 -6.80 19.34 0.08
C ILE A 8 -8.31 19.32 0.34
N LEU A 9 -8.81 20.18 1.23
CA LEU A 9 -10.21 20.20 1.65
C LEU A 9 -11.16 20.73 0.56
N THR A 10 -10.71 21.72 -0.24
CA THR A 10 -11.49 22.27 -1.35
C THR A 10 -11.48 21.42 -2.61
N GLY A 11 -10.80 20.26 -2.57
CA GLY A 11 -10.70 19.35 -3.71
C GLY A 11 -9.81 19.85 -4.84
N GLY A 12 -9.06 20.96 -4.62
CA GLY A 12 -8.09 21.50 -5.57
C GLY A 12 -6.85 20.60 -5.74
N LEU A 13 -6.56 19.78 -4.74
CA LEU A 13 -5.58 18.70 -4.81
C LEU A 13 -6.29 17.37 -4.65
N ARG A 14 -7.01 16.94 -5.67
CA ARG A 14 -7.33 15.51 -5.80
C ARG A 14 -6.09 14.86 -6.41
N PRO A 15 -5.25 14.16 -5.61
CA PRO A 15 -4.12 13.46 -6.20
C PRO A 15 -4.69 12.47 -7.21
N PRO A 16 -4.28 12.52 -8.49
CA PRO A 16 -4.78 11.59 -9.51
C PRO A 16 -4.50 10.13 -9.16
N LEU A 17 -3.58 9.87 -8.21
CA LEU A 17 -3.33 8.55 -7.60
C LEU A 17 -4.55 8.00 -6.83
N PHE A 18 -5.51 8.85 -6.47
CA PHE A 18 -6.70 8.45 -5.72
C PHE A 18 -7.99 8.60 -6.54
N ASP A 19 -7.87 9.06 -7.80
CA ASP A 19 -9.01 9.09 -8.70
C ASP A 19 -9.29 7.65 -9.19
N PRO A 20 -10.47 7.08 -8.86
CA PRO A 20 -10.85 5.75 -9.32
C PRO A 20 -10.89 5.67 -10.86
N ASP A 21 -11.06 6.78 -11.57
CA ASP A 21 -11.08 6.81 -13.03
C ASP A 21 -9.67 6.82 -13.65
N VAL A 22 -8.65 7.27 -12.91
CA VAL A 22 -7.24 7.21 -13.33
C VAL A 22 -6.65 5.81 -13.10
N LEU A 23 -7.12 5.09 -12.09
CA LEU A 23 -6.84 3.69 -11.86
C LEU A 23 -8.00 2.83 -12.37
N ALA A 24 -8.49 3.12 -13.59
CA ALA A 24 -9.63 2.44 -14.24
C ALA A 24 -9.41 0.94 -14.51
N LEU A 25 -8.67 0.27 -13.65
CA LEU A 25 -8.66 -1.16 -13.52
C LEU A 25 -9.81 -1.57 -12.64
N ASP A 26 -10.83 -2.03 -13.32
CA ASP A 26 -11.94 -2.72 -12.69
C ASP A 26 -12.36 -2.08 -11.36
N ARG A 27 -13.36 -1.19 -11.40
CA ARG A 27 -14.00 -0.55 -10.21
C ARG A 27 -14.32 -1.55 -9.08
N GLN A 28 -14.01 -2.83 -9.29
CA GLN A 28 -14.26 -3.95 -8.40
C GLN A 28 -13.04 -4.41 -7.60
N LEU A 29 -11.81 -3.89 -7.87
CA LEU A 29 -10.60 -4.30 -7.15
C LEU A 29 -10.25 -3.28 -6.07
N PRO A 30 -10.36 -3.63 -4.77
CA PRO A 30 -9.87 -2.79 -3.67
C PRO A 30 -8.37 -2.50 -3.80
N ARG A 31 -7.92 -1.33 -3.30
CA ARG A 31 -6.50 -0.93 -3.33
C ARG A 31 -5.54 -1.99 -2.79
N SER A 32 -5.91 -2.66 -1.71
CA SER A 32 -5.10 -3.73 -1.12
C SER A 32 -4.90 -4.92 -2.05
N GLU A 33 -5.91 -5.24 -2.86
CA GLU A 33 -5.84 -6.29 -3.87
C GLU A 33 -4.97 -5.87 -5.05
N MET A 34 -5.06 -4.61 -5.50
CA MET A 34 -4.19 -4.04 -6.53
C MET A 34 -2.72 -4.05 -6.10
N LEU A 35 -2.42 -3.61 -4.87
CA LEU A 35 -1.07 -3.66 -4.33
C LEU A 35 -0.53 -5.09 -4.26
N ALA A 36 -1.36 -6.04 -3.82
CA ALA A 36 -0.97 -7.45 -3.77
C ALA A 36 -0.63 -8.00 -5.19
N LEU A 37 -1.39 -7.64 -6.21
CA LEU A 37 -1.11 -8.03 -7.60
C LEU A 37 0.22 -7.46 -8.11
N LEU A 38 0.50 -6.17 -7.87
CA LEU A 38 1.75 -5.52 -8.25
C LEU A 38 2.96 -6.15 -7.55
N LEU A 39 2.82 -6.45 -6.26
CA LEU A 39 3.87 -7.13 -5.47
C LEU A 39 4.18 -8.52 -6.02
N LEU A 40 3.14 -9.30 -6.31
CA LEU A 40 3.29 -10.65 -6.86
C LEU A 40 3.85 -10.63 -8.29
N GLN A 41 3.54 -9.61 -9.09
CA GLN A 41 4.15 -9.44 -10.41
C GLN A 41 5.66 -9.23 -10.31
N ARG A 42 6.12 -8.45 -9.32
CA ARG A 42 7.55 -8.18 -9.14
C ARG A 42 8.33 -9.39 -8.64
N HIS A 43 7.70 -10.22 -7.81
CA HIS A 43 8.40 -11.26 -7.04
C HIS A 43 7.97 -12.69 -7.36
N ARG A 44 7.19 -12.89 -8.42
CA ARG A 44 6.68 -14.18 -8.92
C ARG A 44 5.89 -15.01 -7.90
N GLU A 45 6.44 -15.22 -6.71
CA GLU A 45 5.86 -16.00 -5.62
C GLU A 45 6.20 -15.37 -4.28
N ARG A 46 5.25 -15.34 -3.34
CA ARG A 46 5.41 -14.86 -1.96
C ARG A 46 4.64 -15.74 -1.00
N THR A 47 5.15 -15.86 0.22
CA THR A 47 4.37 -16.43 1.33
C THR A 47 3.28 -15.46 1.78
N MET A 48 2.26 -15.98 2.46
CA MET A 48 1.22 -15.11 3.04
C MET A 48 1.78 -14.16 4.09
N SER A 49 2.81 -14.58 4.83
CA SER A 49 3.48 -13.73 5.83
C SER A 49 4.25 -12.58 5.17
N GLU A 50 5.03 -12.84 4.12
CA GLU A 50 5.71 -11.79 3.35
C GLU A 50 4.73 -10.83 2.70
N LEU A 51 3.58 -11.34 2.22
CA LEU A 51 2.53 -10.49 1.65
C LEU A 51 1.92 -9.58 2.73
N ALA A 52 1.68 -10.11 3.93
CA ALA A 52 1.17 -9.35 5.08
C ALA A 52 2.14 -8.23 5.48
N GLU A 53 3.43 -8.55 5.58
CA GLU A 53 4.50 -7.60 5.93
C GLU A 53 4.54 -6.42 4.94
N VAL A 54 4.61 -6.70 3.63
CA VAL A 54 4.70 -5.64 2.62
C VAL A 54 3.41 -4.83 2.51
N LEU A 55 2.25 -5.44 2.75
CA LEU A 55 0.97 -4.73 2.80
C LEU A 55 0.77 -3.93 4.09
N GLY A 56 1.66 -4.06 5.08
CA GLY A 56 1.49 -3.45 6.39
C GLY A 56 0.21 -3.91 7.10
N ALA A 57 -0.20 -5.17 6.89
CA ALA A 57 -1.49 -5.68 7.34
C ALA A 57 -1.34 -6.97 8.16
N PRO A 58 -2.26 -7.25 9.09
CA PRO A 58 -2.30 -8.53 9.79
C PRO A 58 -2.37 -9.72 8.83
N LEU A 59 -1.78 -10.85 9.21
CA LEU A 59 -1.79 -12.08 8.39
C LEU A 59 -3.20 -12.53 8.01
N SER A 60 -4.18 -12.35 8.89
CA SER A 60 -5.59 -12.63 8.64
C SER A 60 -6.14 -11.79 7.49
N THR A 61 -5.81 -10.50 7.47
CA THR A 61 -6.20 -9.55 6.39
C THR A 61 -5.54 -9.94 5.07
N ALA A 62 -4.23 -10.21 5.07
CA ALA A 62 -3.52 -10.66 3.88
C ALA A 62 -4.08 -11.99 3.35
N SER A 63 -4.43 -12.93 4.25
CA SER A 63 -5.08 -14.19 3.89
C SER A 63 -6.43 -13.96 3.22
N GLY A 64 -7.26 -13.06 3.74
CA GLY A 64 -8.53 -12.68 3.13
C GLY A 64 -8.36 -12.03 1.74
N ILE A 65 -7.33 -11.18 1.56
CA ILE A 65 -6.97 -10.62 0.24
C ILE A 65 -6.61 -11.76 -0.72
N GLY A 66 -5.72 -12.67 -0.30
CA GLY A 66 -5.30 -13.80 -1.12
C GLY A 66 -6.47 -14.73 -1.50
N GLU A 67 -7.44 -14.91 -0.61
CA GLU A 67 -8.66 -15.69 -0.90
C GLU A 67 -9.57 -15.01 -1.92
N ARG A 68 -9.78 -13.71 -1.79
CA ARG A 68 -10.59 -12.95 -2.76
C ARG A 68 -9.95 -12.96 -4.14
N LEU A 69 -8.63 -12.74 -4.23
CA LEU A 69 -7.89 -12.84 -5.49
C LEU A 69 -7.94 -14.25 -6.09
N ALA A 70 -7.87 -15.29 -5.26
CA ALA A 70 -7.99 -16.68 -5.71
C ALA A 70 -9.39 -16.99 -6.24
N ARG A 71 -10.46 -16.54 -5.57
CA ARG A 71 -11.85 -16.67 -6.05
C ARG A 71 -12.08 -15.98 -7.40
N ARG A 72 -11.36 -14.90 -7.67
CA ARG A 72 -11.37 -14.19 -8.97
C ARG A 72 -10.49 -14.86 -10.03
N GLY A 73 -9.78 -15.91 -9.65
CA GLY A 73 -8.84 -16.62 -10.52
C GLY A 73 -7.58 -15.81 -10.87
N LEU A 74 -7.24 -14.79 -10.07
CA LEU A 74 -6.08 -13.92 -10.31
C LEU A 74 -4.81 -14.49 -9.67
N VAL A 75 -4.92 -15.25 -8.59
CA VAL A 75 -3.80 -15.91 -7.93
C VAL A 75 -4.09 -17.38 -7.68
N GLN A 76 -3.02 -18.16 -7.54
CA GLN A 76 -3.03 -19.52 -7.04
C GLN A 76 -2.36 -19.55 -5.67
N ARG A 77 -3.00 -20.25 -4.74
CA ARG A 77 -2.46 -20.53 -3.41
C ARG A 77 -2.02 -21.99 -3.36
N ARG A 78 -0.80 -22.21 -2.90
CA ARG A 78 -0.23 -23.55 -2.72
C ARG A 78 0.37 -23.69 -1.34
N ARG A 79 0.26 -24.85 -0.74
CA ARG A 79 1.07 -25.20 0.44
C ARG A 79 2.45 -25.62 -0.06
N ARG A 80 3.50 -25.17 0.64
CA ARG A 80 4.86 -25.58 0.30
C ARG A 80 5.02 -27.08 0.61
N PRO A 81 5.56 -27.89 -0.30
CA PRO A 81 5.69 -29.32 -0.07
C PRO A 81 6.54 -29.67 1.15
N GLU A 82 7.58 -28.88 1.42
CA GLU A 82 8.56 -29.07 2.50
C GLU A 82 7.97 -28.65 3.87
N ASP A 83 7.06 -27.67 3.87
CA ASP A 83 6.34 -27.24 5.06
C ASP A 83 4.90 -26.84 4.72
N ARG A 84 3.96 -27.71 5.04
CA ARG A 84 2.53 -27.51 4.77
C ARG A 84 1.89 -26.36 5.55
N ARG A 85 2.59 -25.80 6.54
CA ARG A 85 2.14 -24.60 7.27
C ARG A 85 2.37 -23.34 6.47
N VAL A 86 3.34 -23.37 5.53
CA VAL A 86 3.65 -22.24 4.67
C VAL A 86 2.75 -22.26 3.46
N VAL A 87 1.93 -21.24 3.31
CA VAL A 87 1.11 -20.98 2.12
C VAL A 87 1.80 -19.97 1.25
N VAL A 88 2.09 -20.33 0.00
CA VAL A 88 2.64 -19.46 -1.02
C VAL A 88 1.55 -19.05 -2.02
N VAL A 89 1.69 -17.84 -2.53
CA VAL A 89 0.79 -17.21 -3.49
C VAL A 89 1.58 -16.78 -4.72
N ARG A 90 1.04 -17.08 -5.89
CA ARG A 90 1.59 -16.62 -7.18
C ARG A 90 0.47 -16.18 -8.11
N LEU A 91 0.78 -15.33 -9.08
CA LEU A 91 -0.17 -14.94 -10.11
C LEU A 91 -0.55 -16.15 -11.00
N THR A 92 -1.78 -16.16 -11.45
CA THR A 92 -2.19 -16.95 -12.63
C THR A 92 -1.90 -16.16 -13.89
N ARG A 93 -2.05 -16.78 -15.07
CA ARG A 93 -1.97 -16.04 -16.34
C ARG A 93 -2.95 -14.86 -16.41
N LYS A 94 -4.15 -15.03 -15.89
CA LYS A 94 -5.16 -13.96 -15.77
C LYS A 94 -4.67 -12.86 -14.81
N GLY A 95 -4.07 -13.24 -13.70
CA GLY A 95 -3.48 -12.31 -12.73
C GLY A 95 -2.30 -11.53 -13.30
N GLU A 96 -1.42 -12.18 -14.06
CA GLU A 96 -0.30 -11.52 -14.75
C GLU A 96 -0.79 -10.46 -15.74
N THR A 97 -1.83 -10.78 -16.52
CA THR A 97 -2.45 -9.80 -17.44
C THR A 97 -3.05 -8.63 -16.68
N ALA A 98 -3.77 -8.88 -15.58
CA ALA A 98 -4.37 -7.84 -14.75
C ALA A 98 -3.30 -6.94 -14.09
N ALA A 99 -2.27 -7.56 -13.52
CA ALA A 99 -1.15 -6.84 -12.90
C ALA A 99 -0.35 -6.02 -13.94
N GLY A 100 -0.18 -6.55 -15.17
CA GLY A 100 0.47 -5.85 -16.28
C GLY A 100 -0.27 -4.56 -16.65
N LYS A 101 -1.58 -4.64 -16.84
CA LYS A 101 -2.42 -3.45 -17.10
C LYS A 101 -2.32 -2.42 -15.99
N LEU A 102 -2.37 -2.87 -14.72
CA LEU A 102 -2.22 -1.99 -13.56
C LEU A 102 -0.87 -1.27 -13.56
N ARG A 103 0.20 -2.01 -13.85
CA ARG A 103 1.53 -1.45 -13.96
C ARG A 103 1.63 -0.40 -15.09
N GLU A 104 1.12 -0.72 -16.27
CA GLU A 104 1.12 0.21 -17.41
C GLU A 104 0.41 1.53 -17.09
N GLN A 105 -0.71 1.48 -16.38
CA GLN A 105 -1.44 2.67 -15.95
C GLN A 105 -0.64 3.48 -14.94
N LEU A 106 -0.02 2.80 -13.97
CA LEU A 106 0.84 3.44 -12.97
C LEU A 106 2.07 4.09 -13.64
N ASP A 107 2.72 3.37 -14.55
CA ASP A 107 3.86 3.89 -15.31
C ASP A 107 3.44 5.09 -16.19
N GLY A 108 2.24 5.06 -16.77
CA GLY A 108 1.68 6.20 -17.51
C GLY A 108 1.43 7.42 -16.64
N LEU A 109 0.96 7.22 -15.42
CA LEU A 109 0.78 8.30 -14.45
C LEU A 109 2.13 8.89 -14.02
N LEU A 110 3.09 8.04 -13.67
CA LEU A 110 4.43 8.48 -13.27
C LEU A 110 5.13 9.25 -14.39
N ARG A 111 4.99 8.82 -15.65
CA ARG A 111 5.51 9.58 -16.80
C ARG A 111 4.85 10.96 -16.95
N ARG A 112 3.54 11.08 -16.69
CA ARG A 112 2.85 12.39 -16.71
C ARG A 112 3.37 13.32 -15.61
N VAL A 113 3.56 12.79 -14.41
CA VAL A 113 4.14 13.57 -13.29
C VAL A 113 5.57 13.98 -13.62
N ALA A 114 6.40 13.04 -14.08
CA ALA A 114 7.77 13.33 -14.49
C ALA A 114 7.84 14.36 -15.63
N GLY A 115 6.97 14.26 -16.63
CA GLY A 115 6.93 15.21 -17.73
C GLY A 115 6.44 16.61 -17.38
N ALA A 116 5.83 16.79 -16.21
CA ALA A 116 5.43 18.10 -15.67
C ALA A 116 6.53 18.78 -14.83
N LEU A 117 7.64 18.10 -14.60
CA LEU A 117 8.74 18.55 -13.75
C LEU A 117 10.04 18.62 -14.54
N THR A 118 10.90 19.60 -14.24
CA THR A 118 12.29 19.63 -14.72
C THR A 118 13.09 18.48 -14.08
N GLU A 119 14.28 18.17 -14.60
CA GLU A 119 15.15 17.12 -14.05
C GLU A 119 15.53 17.38 -12.58
N GLU A 120 15.79 18.65 -12.25
CA GLU A 120 16.08 19.07 -10.88
C GLU A 120 14.87 18.88 -9.94
N GLU A 121 13.68 19.26 -10.41
CA GLU A 121 12.44 19.07 -9.65
C GLU A 121 12.08 17.59 -9.48
N GLN A 122 12.35 16.74 -10.48
CA GLN A 122 12.19 15.29 -10.37
C GLN A 122 13.10 14.72 -9.27
N ALA A 123 14.37 15.12 -9.24
CA ALA A 123 15.32 14.70 -8.22
C ALA A 123 14.86 15.14 -6.82
N GLN A 124 14.44 16.39 -6.67
CA GLN A 124 13.89 16.92 -5.41
C GLN A 124 12.63 16.20 -4.99
N PHE A 125 11.72 15.92 -5.92
CA PHE A 125 10.49 15.20 -5.66
C PHE A 125 10.76 13.80 -5.10
N LEU A 126 11.70 13.04 -5.69
CA LEU A 126 12.08 11.73 -5.19
C LEU A 126 12.64 11.79 -3.76
N VAL A 127 13.50 12.78 -3.48
CA VAL A 127 14.06 12.98 -2.14
C VAL A 127 12.95 13.28 -1.13
N LEU A 128 11.98 14.13 -1.49
CA LEU A 128 10.86 14.48 -0.62
C LEU A 128 9.94 13.28 -0.38
N VAL A 129 9.62 12.51 -1.42
CA VAL A 129 8.82 11.28 -1.29
C VAL A 129 9.48 10.30 -0.32
N VAL A 130 10.79 10.07 -0.45
CA VAL A 130 11.53 9.19 0.47
C VAL A 130 11.51 9.71 1.90
N LYS A 131 11.70 11.02 2.10
CA LYS A 131 11.65 11.64 3.44
C LYS A 131 10.26 11.52 4.08
N VAL A 132 9.21 11.80 3.31
CA VAL A 132 7.83 11.65 3.78
C VAL A 132 7.54 10.19 4.13
N TRP A 133 7.93 9.26 3.25
CA TRP A 133 7.78 7.83 3.52
C TRP A 133 8.50 7.39 4.79
N ALA A 134 9.75 7.83 4.99
CA ALA A 134 10.51 7.53 6.20
C ALA A 134 9.84 8.07 7.48
N ALA A 135 9.20 9.24 7.42
CA ALA A 135 8.47 9.81 8.55
C ALA A 135 7.26 8.96 8.97
N PHE A 136 6.63 8.24 8.03
CA PHE A 136 5.55 7.29 8.33
C PHE A 136 6.03 5.91 8.78
N GLN A 137 7.32 5.59 8.54
CA GLN A 137 7.92 4.30 8.93
C GLN A 137 8.51 4.31 10.35
N VAL A 138 8.69 5.50 10.94
CA VAL A 138 9.11 5.60 12.34
C VAL A 138 7.95 5.09 13.20
N PRO A 139 8.10 3.97 13.93
CA PRO A 139 7.08 3.56 14.88
C PRO A 139 6.90 4.72 15.86
N ALA A 140 5.65 5.11 16.10
CA ALA A 140 5.34 6.08 17.14
C ALA A 140 6.02 5.55 18.41
N GLN A 141 7.11 6.20 18.81
CA GLN A 141 7.70 5.94 20.12
C GLN A 141 6.56 6.19 21.09
N GLU A 142 6.18 5.16 21.83
CA GLU A 142 5.28 5.28 22.95
C GLU A 142 5.87 6.37 23.86
N THR A 143 5.37 7.59 23.70
CA THR A 143 5.44 8.56 24.76
C THR A 143 4.56 7.99 25.85
N SER A 144 5.14 7.16 26.70
CA SER A 144 4.54 6.82 27.98
C SER A 144 4.14 8.13 28.64
N PRO A 145 2.85 8.39 28.85
CA PRO A 145 2.46 9.48 29.71
C PRO A 145 2.94 9.08 31.10
N GLY A 146 4.07 9.68 31.48
CA GLY A 146 4.63 9.52 32.82
C GLY A 146 3.53 9.75 33.84
N THR A 147 3.35 8.74 34.64
CA THR A 147 2.60 8.67 35.89
C THR A 147 2.82 9.95 36.70
N ALA A 148 1.89 10.86 36.64
CA ALA A 148 1.80 11.99 37.55
C ALA A 148 0.35 12.16 38.00
N PHE A 149 -0.28 11.10 38.43
CA PHE A 149 -1.40 11.22 39.35
C PHE A 149 -0.81 11.27 40.75
N ARG A 150 -0.44 12.46 41.20
CA ARG A 150 -0.28 12.75 42.60
C ARG A 150 -1.66 12.60 43.26
N SER A 151 -1.80 11.59 44.07
CA SER A 151 -2.91 11.43 44.99
C SER A 151 -3.07 12.69 45.84
N ILE A 152 -4.24 13.31 45.72
CA ILE A 152 -4.70 14.38 46.60
C ILE A 152 -5.18 13.65 47.87
N PRO A 153 -4.63 13.92 49.05
CA PRO A 153 -5.18 13.38 50.31
C PRO A 153 -6.52 14.07 50.57
N ILE A 154 -7.55 13.28 50.80
CA ILE A 154 -8.83 13.74 51.32
C ILE A 154 -8.62 13.81 52.83
N GLU A 155 -8.54 15.02 53.40
CA GLU A 155 -8.70 15.24 54.84
C GLU A 155 -10.18 15.21 55.18
N GLU A 156 -10.47 14.50 56.29
CA GLU A 156 -11.79 14.44 56.93
C GLU A 156 -12.17 15.76 57.60
#